data_e7ff20d9bc966fe739472d310f58d188
#
_entry.id   e7ff20d9bc966fe739472d310f58d188
#
_cell.length_a   1.000
_cell.length_b   1.000
_cell.length_c   1.000
_cell.angle_alpha   90.00
_cell.angle_beta   90.00
_cell.angle_gamma   90.00
#
_symmetry.space_group_name_H-M   'P 1'
#
loop_
_entity.id
_entity.type
_entity.pdbx_description
1 polymer ?
#
loop_
_entity_poly.entity_id
_entity_poly.type
_entity_poly.pdbx_seq_one_letter_code
_entity_poly.pdbx_strand_id
1 'polypeptide(L)'
;SNALMEEILRERACELGLEDVRFFDMIRNKRADLFERPLHGLLIERADGGSGSWSDKPEDKRGPFPTKFKYTQFKISNSARAWWTNFNSKWYLSAFPVNEVNKGYGLTQNPGW
;
A
#
# COMPACT_ATOMS: atom_id res chain seq x y z
N SER A 1 -20.75 15.18 -6.80
CA SER A 1 -21.03 13.91 -7.49
C SER A 1 -19.96 12.92 -7.09
N ASN A 2 -20.35 11.66 -6.79
CA ASN A 2 -19.40 10.60 -6.38
C ASN A 2 -18.31 10.37 -7.44
N ALA A 3 -18.62 10.49 -8.72
CA ALA A 3 -17.65 10.33 -9.81
C ALA A 3 -16.52 11.36 -9.77
N LEU A 4 -16.82 12.61 -9.44
CA LEU A 4 -15.80 13.65 -9.29
C LEU A 4 -14.89 13.35 -8.09
N MET A 5 -15.43 12.87 -6.98
CA MET A 5 -14.64 12.51 -5.81
C MET A 5 -13.70 11.30 -6.11
N GLU A 6 -14.19 10.31 -6.87
CA GLU A 6 -13.35 9.18 -7.32
C GLU A 6 -12.16 9.68 -8.15
N GLU A 7 -12.41 10.59 -9.08
CA GLU A 7 -11.35 11.12 -9.94
C GLU A 7 -10.35 11.94 -9.14
N ILE A 8 -10.81 12.79 -8.21
CA ILE A 8 -9.93 13.55 -7.33
C ILE A 8 -9.05 12.62 -6.50
N LEU A 9 -9.62 11.57 -5.89
CA LEU A 9 -8.85 10.61 -5.10
C LEU A 9 -7.85 9.80 -5.93
N ARG A 10 -8.19 9.52 -7.19
CA ARG A 10 -7.30 8.85 -8.14
C ARG A 10 -6.12 9.76 -8.50
N GLU A 11 -6.38 10.99 -8.91
CA GLU A 11 -5.34 11.98 -9.24
C GLU A 11 -4.40 12.23 -8.06
N ARG A 12 -4.97 12.46 -6.87
CA ARG A 12 -4.17 12.63 -5.66
C ARG A 12 -3.29 11.42 -5.35
N ALA A 13 -3.76 10.21 -5.62
CA ALA A 13 -2.96 9.00 -5.42
C ALA A 13 -1.78 8.91 -6.40
N CYS A 14 -1.95 9.40 -7.63
CA CYS A 14 -0.89 9.42 -8.63
C CYS A 14 0.13 10.53 -8.36
N GLU A 15 -0.34 11.75 -8.10
CA GLU A 15 0.52 12.92 -7.94
C GLU A 15 1.26 12.93 -6.59
N LEU A 16 0.60 12.50 -5.51
CA LEU A 16 1.10 12.57 -4.14
C LEU A 16 1.49 11.20 -3.57
N GLY A 17 1.81 10.25 -4.43
CA GLY A 17 1.99 8.83 -4.07
C GLY A 17 3.09 8.54 -3.04
N LEU A 18 4.10 9.40 -2.91
CA LEU A 18 5.22 9.26 -1.98
C LEU A 18 5.20 10.28 -0.82
N GLU A 19 4.09 11.01 -0.65
CA GLU A 19 3.95 12.08 0.34
C GLU A 19 3.11 11.67 1.57
N ASP A 20 2.88 10.37 1.78
CA ASP A 20 2.10 9.79 2.89
C ASP A 20 0.65 10.29 3.03
N VAL A 21 0.12 11.00 2.05
CA VAL A 21 -1.24 11.55 2.12
C VAL A 21 -2.34 10.53 1.81
N ARG A 22 -2.01 9.45 1.09
CA ARG A 22 -2.99 8.46 0.61
C ARG A 22 -3.81 7.82 1.72
N PHE A 23 -3.16 7.42 2.80
CA PHE A 23 -3.84 6.84 3.96
C PHE A 23 -4.89 7.81 4.53
N PHE A 24 -4.50 9.06 4.77
CA PHE A 24 -5.40 10.09 5.30
C PHE A 24 -6.55 10.43 4.36
N ASP A 25 -6.31 10.43 3.06
CA ASP A 25 -7.38 10.63 2.07
C ASP A 25 -8.42 9.50 2.13
N MET A 26 -7.99 8.25 2.29
CA MET A 26 -8.89 7.09 2.42
C MET A 26 -9.66 7.13 3.74
N ILE A 27 -9.01 7.46 4.85
CA ILE A 27 -9.63 7.58 6.17
C ILE A 27 -10.65 8.72 6.20
N ARG A 28 -10.26 9.92 5.78
CA ARG A 28 -11.12 11.11 5.78
C ARG A 28 -12.37 10.94 4.92
N ASN A 29 -12.26 10.27 3.80
CA ASN A 29 -13.37 10.01 2.90
C ASN A 29 -14.11 8.69 3.18
N LYS A 30 -13.78 7.99 4.29
CA LYS A 30 -14.38 6.71 4.72
C LYS A 30 -14.37 5.65 3.62
N ARG A 31 -13.24 5.51 2.94
CA ARG A 31 -13.06 4.61 1.80
C ARG A 31 -12.53 3.24 2.22
N ALA A 32 -13.25 2.53 3.09
CA ALA A 32 -12.93 1.15 3.48
C ALA A 32 -12.77 0.22 2.27
N ASP A 33 -13.56 0.43 1.21
CA ASP A 33 -13.50 -0.32 -0.04
C ASP A 33 -12.11 -0.30 -0.71
N LEU A 34 -11.35 0.78 -0.56
CA LEU A 34 -10.00 0.86 -1.12
C LEU A 34 -8.98 0.06 -0.31
N PHE A 35 -9.22 -0.16 0.99
CA PHE A 35 -8.39 -1.03 1.82
C PHE A 35 -8.60 -2.51 1.53
N GLU A 36 -9.76 -2.89 1.03
CA GLU A 36 -10.10 -4.28 0.69
C GLU A 36 -9.50 -4.73 -0.65
N ARG A 37 -9.03 -3.79 -1.47
CA ARG A 37 -8.43 -4.12 -2.76
C ARG A 37 -7.06 -4.78 -2.56
N PRO A 38 -6.79 -5.91 -3.21
CA PRO A 38 -5.49 -6.55 -3.11
C PRO A 38 -4.39 -5.66 -3.71
N LEU A 39 -3.26 -5.63 -3.03
CA LEU A 39 -2.06 -5.00 -3.56
C LEU A 39 -1.36 -5.95 -4.54
N HIS A 40 -0.82 -5.37 -5.61
CA HIS A 40 -0.09 -6.12 -6.62
C HIS A 40 1.34 -5.63 -6.72
N GLY A 41 2.24 -6.54 -6.99
CA GLY A 41 3.60 -6.28 -7.39
C GLY A 41 3.81 -6.59 -8.86
N LEU A 42 4.97 -6.20 -9.37
CA LEU A 42 5.40 -6.48 -10.73
C LEU A 42 6.66 -7.33 -10.69
N LEU A 43 6.56 -8.55 -11.23
CA LEU A 43 7.71 -9.40 -11.46
C LEU A 43 8.29 -9.09 -12.84
N ILE A 44 9.56 -8.75 -12.86
CA ILE A 44 10.29 -8.43 -14.10
C ILE A 44 11.30 -9.54 -14.34
N GLU A 45 11.12 -10.29 -15.41
CA GLU A 45 11.98 -11.40 -15.79
C GLU A 45 12.65 -11.11 -17.14
N ARG A 46 13.86 -11.60 -17.32
CA ARG A 46 14.53 -11.53 -18.62
C ARG A 46 13.82 -12.44 -19.62
N ALA A 47 13.53 -11.91 -20.81
CA ALA A 47 12.90 -12.67 -21.90
C ALA A 47 13.91 -13.35 -22.83
N ASP A 48 15.22 -13.19 -22.56
CA ASP A 48 16.32 -13.77 -23.33
C ASP A 48 16.78 -15.16 -22.82
N GLY A 49 16.06 -15.75 -21.85
CA GLY A 49 16.39 -17.04 -21.26
C GLY A 49 17.50 -17.00 -20.20
N GLY A 50 18.07 -15.84 -19.91
CA GLY A 50 19.04 -15.66 -18.84
C GLY A 50 18.39 -15.71 -17.46
N SER A 51 19.05 -16.33 -16.48
CA SER A 51 18.61 -16.37 -15.09
C SER A 51 19.39 -15.39 -14.22
N GLY A 52 18.74 -14.90 -13.16
CA GLY A 52 19.33 -13.99 -12.18
C GLY A 52 19.51 -12.56 -12.67
N SER A 53 20.02 -11.71 -11.79
CA SER A 53 20.32 -10.32 -12.12
C SER A 53 21.55 -10.23 -13.02
N TRP A 54 21.49 -9.39 -14.03
CA TRP A 54 22.65 -9.11 -14.88
C TRP A 54 23.82 -8.51 -14.09
N SER A 55 23.52 -7.69 -13.09
CA SER A 55 24.51 -7.04 -12.23
C SER A 55 25.22 -8.00 -11.27
N ASP A 56 24.64 -9.18 -10.98
CA ASP A 56 25.22 -10.15 -10.02
C ASP A 56 26.43 -10.90 -10.60
N LYS A 57 26.64 -10.81 -11.91
CA LYS A 57 27.81 -11.40 -12.58
C LYS A 57 29.01 -10.44 -12.49
N PRO A 58 30.24 -10.98 -12.31
CA PRO A 58 31.46 -10.21 -12.46
C PRO A 58 31.48 -9.47 -13.80
N GLU A 59 32.06 -8.29 -13.84
CA GLU A 59 32.03 -7.41 -15.01
C GLU A 59 32.59 -8.04 -16.28
N ASP A 60 33.65 -8.81 -16.15
CA ASP A 60 34.32 -9.59 -17.22
C ASP A 60 33.46 -10.74 -17.78
N LYS A 61 32.41 -11.15 -17.02
CA LYS A 61 31.47 -12.23 -17.39
C LYS A 61 30.08 -11.73 -17.73
N ARG A 62 29.88 -10.43 -17.73
CA ARG A 62 28.62 -9.81 -18.16
C ARG A 62 28.58 -9.81 -19.68
N GLY A 63 27.57 -10.46 -20.24
CA GLY A 63 27.22 -10.28 -21.64
C GLY A 63 26.56 -8.90 -21.90
N PRO A 64 26.05 -8.66 -23.10
CA PRO A 64 25.34 -7.41 -23.40
C PRO A 64 24.17 -7.21 -22.44
N PHE A 65 23.84 -5.95 -22.13
CA PHE A 65 22.72 -5.62 -21.28
C PHE A 65 21.41 -6.17 -21.87
N PRO A 66 20.57 -6.85 -21.08
CA PRO A 66 19.31 -7.39 -21.58
C PRO A 66 18.39 -6.25 -22.04
N THR A 67 17.80 -6.39 -23.22
CA THR A 67 16.88 -5.39 -23.81
C THR A 67 15.44 -5.87 -23.83
N LYS A 68 15.19 -7.16 -23.56
CA LYS A 68 13.85 -7.74 -23.58
C LYS A 68 13.48 -8.27 -22.20
N PHE A 69 12.34 -7.81 -21.69
CA PHE A 69 11.82 -8.20 -20.40
C PHE A 69 10.37 -8.65 -20.52
N LYS A 70 10.01 -9.62 -19.69
CA LYS A 70 8.63 -10.06 -19.47
C LYS A 70 8.16 -9.48 -18.15
N TYR A 71 6.99 -8.89 -18.16
CA TYR A 71 6.36 -8.29 -16.99
C TYR A 71 5.15 -9.12 -16.57
N THR A 72 5.15 -9.60 -15.34
CA THR A 72 4.05 -10.39 -14.79
C THR A 72 3.54 -9.74 -13.52
N GLN A 73 2.26 -9.39 -13.49
CA GLN A 73 1.61 -8.89 -12.29
C GLN A 73 1.33 -10.05 -11.34
N PHE A 74 1.61 -9.88 -10.05
CA PHE A 74 1.29 -10.86 -9.03
C PHE A 74 0.64 -10.20 -7.81
N LYS A 75 -0.21 -10.94 -7.10
CA LYS A 75 -0.83 -10.48 -5.86
C LYS A 75 0.17 -10.58 -4.72
N ILE A 76 0.32 -9.51 -3.95
CA ILE A 76 1.16 -9.52 -2.75
C ILE A 76 0.39 -10.21 -1.63
N SER A 77 0.90 -11.36 -1.16
CA SER A 77 0.30 -12.18 -0.10
C SER A 77 1.08 -12.10 1.22
N ASN A 78 1.77 -11.00 1.48
CA ASN A 78 2.57 -10.85 2.68
C ASN A 78 1.69 -10.66 3.92
N SER A 79 1.89 -11.49 4.96
CA SER A 79 1.21 -11.39 6.25
C SER A 79 1.40 -10.04 6.95
N ALA A 80 2.53 -9.37 6.75
CA ALA A 80 2.78 -8.03 7.26
C ALA A 80 1.83 -6.96 6.70
N ARG A 81 1.10 -7.28 5.63
CA ARG A 81 0.09 -6.39 5.02
C ARG A 81 -1.34 -6.88 5.21
N ALA A 82 -1.55 -7.83 6.10
CA ALA A 82 -2.88 -8.37 6.38
C ALA A 82 -3.87 -7.29 6.87
N TRP A 83 -3.38 -6.29 7.60
CA TRP A 83 -4.17 -5.13 8.05
C TRP A 83 -4.74 -4.31 6.88
N TRP A 84 -4.07 -4.28 5.74
CA TRP A 84 -4.54 -3.55 4.57
C TRP A 84 -5.80 -4.16 3.95
N THR A 85 -5.94 -5.49 4.00
CA THR A 85 -7.08 -6.22 3.43
C THR A 85 -8.18 -6.54 4.45
N ASN A 86 -7.95 -6.26 5.74
CA ASN A 86 -8.88 -6.53 6.83
C ASN A 86 -9.22 -5.24 7.59
N PHE A 87 -9.57 -4.19 6.85
CA PHE A 87 -9.86 -2.90 7.45
C PHE A 87 -11.02 -3.00 8.44
N ASN A 88 -10.82 -2.48 9.66
CA ASN A 88 -11.85 -2.40 10.68
C ASN A 88 -12.31 -0.94 10.83
N SER A 89 -13.62 -0.73 10.93
CA SER A 89 -14.23 0.61 11.03
C SER A 89 -13.72 1.43 12.21
N LYS A 90 -13.26 0.80 13.28
CA LYS A 90 -12.64 1.50 14.42
C LYS A 90 -11.39 2.29 14.02
N TRP A 91 -10.70 1.88 12.96
CA TRP A 91 -9.46 2.52 12.49
C TRP A 91 -9.68 3.85 11.77
N TYR A 92 -10.93 4.29 11.57
CA TYR A 92 -11.21 5.67 11.15
C TYR A 92 -10.83 6.70 12.21
N LEU A 93 -10.77 6.30 13.48
CA LEU A 93 -10.36 7.12 14.60
C LEU A 93 -9.25 6.39 15.37
N SER A 94 -8.19 7.12 15.73
CA SER A 94 -7.14 6.55 16.58
C SER A 94 -7.66 6.31 17.99
N ALA A 95 -7.14 5.26 18.65
CA ALA A 95 -7.38 5.04 20.05
C ALA A 95 -6.78 6.16 20.91
N PHE A 96 -7.45 6.54 21.99
CA PHE A 96 -6.81 7.32 23.04
C PHE A 96 -5.83 6.46 23.82
N PRO A 97 -4.69 7.00 24.26
CA PRO A 97 -3.79 6.25 25.13
C PRO A 97 -4.51 5.80 26.41
N VAL A 98 -4.32 4.53 26.78
CA VAL A 98 -5.00 3.95 27.97
C VAL A 98 -4.74 4.77 29.24
N ASN A 99 -3.53 5.29 29.40
CA ASN A 99 -3.17 6.14 30.53
C ASN A 99 -4.01 7.42 30.61
N GLU A 100 -4.42 7.99 29.47
CA GLU A 100 -5.26 9.19 29.44
C GLU A 100 -6.71 8.85 29.80
N VAL A 101 -7.23 7.74 29.29
CA VAL A 101 -8.59 7.26 29.64
C VAL A 101 -8.70 6.96 31.14
N ASN A 102 -7.66 6.40 31.74
CA ASN A 102 -7.64 6.02 33.16
C ASN A 102 -7.47 7.19 34.16
N LYS A 103 -7.22 8.41 33.66
CA LYS A 103 -7.10 9.61 34.53
C LYS A 103 -8.43 10.04 35.18
N GLY A 104 -9.56 9.50 34.78
CA GLY A 104 -10.85 9.69 35.46
C GLY A 104 -11.54 11.04 35.23
N TYR A 105 -11.12 11.84 34.26
CA TYR A 105 -11.77 13.12 33.93
C TYR A 105 -12.87 13.00 32.87
N GLY A 106 -13.45 11.82 32.73
CA GLY A 106 -14.61 11.61 31.84
C GLY A 106 -14.25 11.34 30.37
N LEU A 107 -12.97 11.15 30.04
CA LEU A 107 -12.58 10.76 28.69
C LEU A 107 -12.98 9.30 28.44
N THR A 108 -13.84 9.10 27.42
CA THR A 108 -14.23 7.76 26.96
C THR A 108 -13.47 7.39 25.69
N GLN A 109 -13.19 6.12 25.53
CA GLN A 109 -12.48 5.60 24.35
C GLN A 109 -13.33 5.76 23.09
N ASN A 110 -12.68 5.92 21.95
CA ASN A 110 -13.34 5.90 20.65
C ASN A 110 -14.05 4.55 20.40
N PRO A 111 -15.19 4.56 19.67
CA PRO A 111 -15.96 3.34 19.44
C PRO A 111 -15.14 2.21 18.82
N GLY A 112 -15.26 1.03 19.41
CA GLY A 112 -14.60 -0.18 18.94
C GLY A 112 -13.17 -0.43 19.43
N TRP A 113 -12.65 0.49 20.27
CA TRP A 113 -11.34 0.34 20.93
C TRP A 113 -11.47 -0.12 22.37
#